data_eb492aaf6749f052b05dd1a4e000f8cd
#
_entry.id   eb492aaf6749f052b05dd1a4e000f8cd
#
_cell.length_a   1.000
_cell.length_b   1.000
_cell.length_c   1.000
_cell.angle_alpha   90.00
_cell.angle_beta   90.00
_cell.angle_gamma   90.00
#
_symmetry.space_group_name_H-M   'P 1'
#
loop_
_entity.id
_entity.type
_entity.pdbx_description
1 polymer ?
#
loop_
_entity_poly.entity_id
_entity_poly.type
_entity_poly.pdbx_seq_one_letter_code
_entity_poly.pdbx_strand_id
1 'polypeptide(L)'
;MGRGGPANPGHRSAVSNRAAAGRAGVVGVGLAMAWSQVACSTTYQPQHTGRVGVVVRHAAPFYVKDGREVPIGPFGGDLESLVTDTPAAVAHARKAHTQLAIGVPTYLTGITGVIIGIAVLSGPVGWVVIGVGALTAGTGLGFIGSGFTHATDAVNIHNDAVSDISPARVP
;
A
#
# COMPACT_ATOMS: atom_id res chain seq x y z
N MET A 1 4.54 70.09 34.69
CA MET A 1 3.82 68.99 35.33
C MET A 1 3.24 68.11 34.26
N GLY A 2 3.90 67.02 33.96
CA GLY A 2 3.47 66.02 32.92
C GLY A 2 3.57 64.67 33.55
N ARG A 3 2.43 63.97 33.74
CA ARG A 3 2.35 62.63 34.26
C ARG A 3 2.59 61.65 33.12
N GLY A 4 3.69 60.85 33.16
CA GLY A 4 3.91 59.71 32.37
C GLY A 4 3.10 58.51 32.88
N GLY A 5 2.27 57.93 32.03
CA GLY A 5 1.55 56.68 32.30
C GLY A 5 2.44 55.45 32.02
N PRO A 6 2.31 54.35 32.75
CA PRO A 6 3.14 53.16 32.57
C PRO A 6 2.73 52.39 31.33
N ALA A 7 3.72 51.97 30.55
CA ALA A 7 3.59 51.03 29.44
C ALA A 7 3.17 49.63 29.95
N ASN A 8 2.18 49.04 29.32
CA ASN A 8 1.67 47.69 29.62
C ASN A 8 2.46 46.64 28.79
N PRO A 9 3.30 45.79 29.39
CA PRO A 9 4.02 44.74 28.69
C PRO A 9 3.28 43.38 28.85
N GLY A 10 2.22 43.16 28.13
CA GLY A 10 1.48 41.93 28.35
C GLY A 10 0.56 41.46 27.22
N HIS A 11 1.05 41.31 25.97
CA HIS A 11 0.22 40.61 24.98
C HIS A 11 1.03 40.09 23.76
N ARG A 12 2.09 39.33 23.98
CA ARG A 12 2.76 38.62 22.87
C ARG A 12 3.27 37.26 23.33
N SER A 13 2.41 36.28 23.55
CA SER A 13 2.89 34.89 23.72
C SER A 13 1.84 33.78 23.53
N ALA A 14 0.61 34.08 23.11
CA ALA A 14 -0.44 33.05 23.09
C ALA A 14 -0.77 32.46 21.71
N VAL A 15 -0.17 32.97 20.62
CA VAL A 15 -0.57 32.53 19.24
C VAL A 15 0.31 31.42 18.67
N SER A 16 1.53 31.22 19.20
CA SER A 16 2.50 30.28 18.62
C SER A 16 2.23 28.79 18.94
N ASN A 17 1.60 28.47 20.06
CA ASN A 17 1.50 27.05 20.48
C ASN A 17 0.31 26.27 19.91
N ARG A 18 -0.70 26.92 19.32
CA ARG A 18 -1.84 26.19 18.74
C ARG A 18 -1.56 25.58 17.36
N ALA A 19 -0.62 26.12 16.59
CA ALA A 19 -0.27 25.59 15.28
C ALA A 19 0.56 24.30 15.33
N ALA A 20 1.33 24.10 16.42
CA ALA A 20 2.14 22.88 16.59
C ALA A 20 1.31 21.66 17.03
N ALA A 21 0.30 21.86 17.86
CA ALA A 21 -0.55 20.77 18.37
C ALA A 21 -1.44 20.13 17.27
N GLY A 22 -1.88 20.91 16.27
CA GLY A 22 -2.71 20.40 15.17
C GLY A 22 -1.96 19.51 14.17
N ARG A 23 -0.64 19.73 14.04
CA ARG A 23 0.19 18.98 13.08
C ARG A 23 0.55 17.56 13.56
N ALA A 24 0.72 17.37 14.85
CA ALA A 24 1.03 16.05 15.44
C ALA A 24 -0.17 15.10 15.38
N GLY A 25 -1.40 15.61 15.44
CA GLY A 25 -2.62 14.79 15.41
C GLY A 25 -2.88 14.09 14.08
N VAL A 26 -2.60 14.75 12.95
CA VAL A 26 -2.89 14.21 11.61
C VAL A 26 -1.92 13.07 11.25
N VAL A 27 -0.65 13.16 11.66
CA VAL A 27 0.34 12.09 11.40
C VAL A 27 0.05 10.85 12.26
N GLY A 28 -0.43 11.04 13.50
CA GLY A 28 -0.76 9.94 14.40
C GLY A 28 -1.97 9.11 13.93
N VAL A 29 -3.00 9.74 13.36
CA VAL A 29 -4.20 9.05 12.85
C VAL A 29 -3.88 8.24 11.59
N GLY A 30 -3.03 8.74 10.69
CA GLY A 30 -2.62 8.01 9.48
C GLY A 30 -1.82 6.74 9.79
N LEU A 31 -0.94 6.78 10.78
CA LEU A 31 -0.16 5.62 11.22
C LEU A 31 -1.03 4.59 11.95
N ALA A 32 -1.98 5.00 12.77
CA ALA A 32 -2.87 4.10 13.50
C ALA A 32 -3.80 3.32 12.57
N MET A 33 -4.27 3.92 11.45
CA MET A 33 -5.11 3.21 10.47
C MET A 33 -4.35 2.17 9.64
N ALA A 34 -3.03 2.31 9.46
CA ALA A 34 -2.24 1.33 8.72
C ALA A 34 -2.04 0.01 9.51
N TRP A 35 -2.13 0.02 10.81
CA TRP A 35 -1.90 -1.16 11.67
C TRP A 35 -3.16 -1.98 11.95
N SER A 36 -4.37 -1.45 11.73
CA SER A 36 -5.62 -2.15 12.02
C SER A 36 -6.04 -3.18 10.95
N GLN A 37 -5.33 -3.27 9.83
CA GLN A 37 -5.62 -4.20 8.73
C GLN A 37 -5.01 -5.60 8.89
N VAL A 38 -4.27 -5.86 9.97
CA VAL A 38 -3.37 -7.05 10.07
C VAL A 38 -3.98 -8.23 10.84
N ALA A 39 -5.26 -8.19 11.23
CA ALA A 39 -5.77 -9.11 12.25
C ALA A 39 -6.50 -10.38 11.76
N CYS A 40 -6.55 -10.68 10.46
CA CYS A 40 -7.21 -11.90 9.98
C CYS A 40 -6.20 -12.91 9.41
N SER A 41 -5.75 -13.85 10.24
CA SER A 41 -5.09 -15.05 9.73
C SER A 41 -6.16 -16.03 9.26
N THR A 42 -6.14 -16.44 7.99
CA THR A 42 -7.00 -17.51 7.49
C THR A 42 -6.20 -18.82 7.46
N THR A 43 -6.79 -19.88 7.97
CA THR A 43 -6.27 -21.25 7.85
C THR A 43 -6.77 -21.94 6.59
N TYR A 44 -7.46 -21.20 5.71
CA TYR A 44 -8.01 -21.76 4.49
C TYR A 44 -6.88 -22.30 3.59
N GLN A 45 -7.01 -23.57 3.23
CA GLN A 45 -6.20 -24.20 2.17
C GLN A 45 -7.11 -24.52 1.00
N PRO A 46 -6.67 -24.22 -0.23
CA PRO A 46 -7.42 -24.62 -1.43
C PRO A 46 -7.63 -26.14 -1.43
N GLN A 47 -8.90 -26.57 -1.44
CA GLN A 47 -9.25 -28.00 -1.41
C GLN A 47 -9.14 -28.66 -2.81
N HIS A 48 -8.91 -27.88 -3.85
CA HIS A 48 -8.83 -28.36 -5.23
C HIS A 48 -7.38 -28.36 -5.70
N THR A 49 -6.93 -29.51 -6.17
CA THR A 49 -5.61 -29.71 -6.81
C THR A 49 -5.45 -28.78 -8.00
N GLY A 50 -4.29 -28.16 -8.12
CA GLY A 50 -3.93 -27.27 -9.23
C GLY A 50 -4.41 -25.82 -9.08
N ARG A 51 -5.32 -25.51 -8.16
CA ARG A 51 -5.79 -24.13 -7.95
C ARG A 51 -4.81 -23.32 -7.10
N VAL A 52 -4.68 -22.05 -7.47
CA VAL A 52 -3.94 -21.06 -6.67
C VAL A 52 -4.90 -20.41 -5.67
N GLY A 53 -4.53 -20.44 -4.40
CA GLY A 53 -5.23 -19.72 -3.31
C GLY A 53 -4.32 -18.71 -2.66
N VAL A 54 -4.92 -17.82 -1.85
CA VAL A 54 -4.20 -16.87 -1.00
C VAL A 54 -4.49 -17.22 0.45
N VAL A 55 -3.43 -17.41 1.25
CA VAL A 55 -3.53 -17.65 2.69
C VAL A 55 -2.70 -16.61 3.44
N VAL A 56 -3.13 -16.25 4.65
CA VAL A 56 -2.37 -15.36 5.53
C VAL A 56 -1.85 -16.17 6.72
N ARG A 57 -0.52 -16.22 6.89
CA ARG A 57 0.14 -16.88 8.00
C ARG A 57 1.12 -15.93 8.66
N HIS A 58 1.12 -15.86 9.98
CA HIS A 58 2.02 -14.99 10.76
C HIS A 58 2.01 -13.54 10.26
N ALA A 59 0.80 -13.04 9.95
CA ALA A 59 0.57 -11.70 9.39
C ALA A 59 1.21 -11.44 8.00
N ALA A 60 1.67 -12.47 7.30
CA ALA A 60 2.17 -12.37 5.93
C ALA A 60 1.25 -13.15 4.96
N PRO A 61 0.91 -12.58 3.79
CA PRO A 61 0.14 -13.27 2.76
C PRO A 61 1.06 -14.17 1.92
N PHE A 62 0.51 -15.35 1.53
CA PHE A 62 1.18 -16.32 0.66
C PHE A 62 0.23 -16.76 -0.44
N TYR A 63 0.75 -16.98 -1.65
CA TYR A 63 0.10 -17.82 -2.64
C TYR A 63 0.36 -19.28 -2.33
N VAL A 64 -0.67 -20.12 -2.46
CA VAL A 64 -0.58 -21.57 -2.21
C VAL A 64 -1.14 -22.32 -3.40
N LYS A 65 -0.35 -23.25 -3.95
CA LYS A 65 -0.76 -24.20 -5.01
C LYS A 65 -0.15 -25.56 -4.70
N ASP A 66 -0.96 -26.60 -4.60
CA ASP A 66 -0.54 -28.00 -4.40
C ASP A 66 0.46 -28.19 -3.24
N GLY A 67 0.27 -27.46 -2.14
CA GLY A 67 1.14 -27.49 -0.97
C GLY A 67 2.41 -26.62 -1.08
N ARG A 68 2.69 -26.03 -2.25
CA ARG A 68 3.76 -25.06 -2.41
C ARG A 68 3.29 -23.68 -1.98
N GLU A 69 4.05 -23.03 -1.10
CA GLU A 69 3.76 -21.68 -0.60
C GLU A 69 4.79 -20.69 -1.16
N VAL A 70 4.29 -19.56 -1.68
CA VAL A 70 5.13 -18.48 -2.21
C VAL A 70 4.73 -17.19 -1.50
N PRO A 71 5.64 -16.50 -0.80
CA PRO A 71 5.29 -15.27 -0.09
C PRO A 71 4.91 -14.17 -1.07
N ILE A 72 3.82 -13.46 -0.75
CA ILE A 72 3.40 -12.25 -1.46
C ILE A 72 4.15 -11.09 -0.85
N GLY A 73 5.34 -10.80 -1.38
CA GLY A 73 6.11 -9.62 -0.96
C GLY A 73 5.53 -8.32 -1.52
N PRO A 74 6.17 -7.17 -1.23
CA PRO A 74 5.73 -5.86 -1.71
C PRO A 74 5.66 -5.76 -3.25
N PHE A 75 6.36 -6.65 -3.96
CA PHE A 75 6.39 -6.71 -5.42
C PHE A 75 5.52 -7.84 -5.99
N GLY A 76 4.57 -8.41 -5.21
CA GLY A 76 3.62 -9.41 -5.68
C GLY A 76 4.10 -10.86 -5.61
N GLY A 77 5.32 -11.13 -5.14
CA GLY A 77 5.88 -12.49 -5.07
C GLY A 77 6.13 -13.12 -6.44
N ASP A 78 6.48 -14.40 -6.44
CA ASP A 78 6.71 -15.18 -7.67
C ASP A 78 5.42 -15.93 -8.09
N LEU A 79 4.36 -15.15 -8.38
CA LEU A 79 3.09 -15.71 -8.88
C LEU A 79 3.28 -16.40 -10.23
N GLU A 80 4.18 -15.90 -11.09
CA GLU A 80 4.46 -16.48 -12.39
C GLU A 80 4.81 -17.98 -12.30
N SER A 81 5.63 -18.35 -11.31
CA SER A 81 6.04 -19.75 -11.12
C SER A 81 4.90 -20.70 -10.73
N LEU A 82 3.80 -20.17 -10.21
CA LEU A 82 2.62 -20.95 -9.82
C LEU A 82 1.62 -21.14 -10.96
N VAL A 83 1.61 -20.25 -11.97
CA VAL A 83 0.63 -20.23 -13.06
C VAL A 83 1.24 -20.58 -14.41
N THR A 84 2.41 -21.21 -14.44
CA THR A 84 3.18 -21.56 -15.66
C THR A 84 2.37 -22.32 -16.69
N ASP A 85 1.41 -23.14 -16.22
CA ASP A 85 0.60 -24.01 -17.08
C ASP A 85 -0.44 -23.23 -17.91
N THR A 86 -0.64 -21.93 -17.61
CA THR A 86 -1.66 -21.09 -18.23
C THR A 86 -1.04 -19.82 -18.80
N PRO A 87 -0.71 -19.77 -20.11
CA PRO A 87 0.02 -18.65 -20.73
C PRO A 87 -0.64 -17.28 -20.53
N ALA A 88 -1.97 -17.21 -20.54
CA ALA A 88 -2.72 -15.98 -20.28
C ALA A 88 -2.51 -15.50 -18.84
N ALA A 89 -2.54 -16.41 -17.86
CA ALA A 89 -2.27 -16.09 -16.45
C ALA A 89 -0.84 -15.60 -16.23
N VAL A 90 0.15 -16.23 -16.89
CA VAL A 90 1.56 -15.80 -16.88
C VAL A 90 1.70 -14.36 -17.36
N ALA A 91 1.02 -13.98 -18.45
CA ALA A 91 1.08 -12.61 -18.97
C ALA A 91 0.56 -11.59 -17.95
N HIS A 92 -0.51 -11.90 -17.23
CA HIS A 92 -1.05 -11.06 -16.16
C HIS A 92 -0.13 -11.03 -14.93
N ALA A 93 0.46 -12.16 -14.53
CA ALA A 93 1.41 -12.23 -13.42
C ALA A 93 2.66 -11.35 -13.66
N ARG A 94 3.20 -11.35 -14.89
CA ARG A 94 4.31 -10.46 -15.30
C ARG A 94 3.94 -8.98 -15.23
N LYS A 95 2.74 -8.62 -15.72
CA LYS A 95 2.25 -7.24 -15.63
C LYS A 95 2.09 -6.81 -14.18
N ALA A 96 1.53 -7.68 -13.34
CA ALA A 96 1.41 -7.43 -11.90
C ALA A 96 2.76 -7.12 -11.27
N HIS A 97 3.76 -7.97 -11.48
CA HIS A 97 5.10 -7.78 -10.96
C HIS A 97 5.73 -6.47 -11.45
N THR A 98 5.65 -6.17 -12.74
CA THR A 98 6.20 -4.92 -13.32
C THR A 98 5.55 -3.69 -12.71
N GLN A 99 4.22 -3.68 -12.56
CA GLN A 99 3.51 -2.54 -12.00
C GLN A 99 3.80 -2.33 -10.52
N LEU A 100 3.88 -3.41 -9.74
CA LEU A 100 4.27 -3.34 -8.33
C LEU A 100 5.72 -2.89 -8.16
N ALA A 101 6.64 -3.37 -9.02
CA ALA A 101 8.05 -2.97 -9.02
C ALA A 101 8.25 -1.47 -9.32
N ILE A 102 7.37 -0.86 -10.11
CA ILE A 102 7.37 0.58 -10.36
C ILE A 102 6.58 1.32 -9.26
N GLY A 103 5.40 0.82 -8.90
CA GLY A 103 4.46 1.49 -8.01
C GLY A 103 4.98 1.65 -6.59
N VAL A 104 5.58 0.59 -6.01
CA VAL A 104 6.04 0.61 -4.62
C VAL A 104 7.15 1.65 -4.40
N PRO A 105 8.25 1.68 -5.18
CA PRO A 105 9.27 2.72 -5.02
C PRO A 105 8.73 4.12 -5.27
N THR A 106 7.87 4.29 -6.28
CA THR A 106 7.26 5.58 -6.61
C THR A 106 6.40 6.10 -5.43
N TYR A 107 5.59 5.23 -4.84
CA TYR A 107 4.80 5.56 -3.65
C TYR A 107 5.67 5.98 -2.48
N LEU A 108 6.70 5.18 -2.16
CA LEU A 108 7.62 5.46 -1.06
C LEU A 108 8.38 6.79 -1.26
N THR A 109 8.83 7.06 -2.49
CA THR A 109 9.47 8.34 -2.83
C THR A 109 8.51 9.51 -2.62
N GLY A 110 7.27 9.38 -3.07
CA GLY A 110 6.25 10.41 -2.89
C GLY A 110 5.93 10.70 -1.43
N ILE A 111 5.74 9.66 -0.62
CA ILE A 111 5.50 9.81 0.83
C ILE A 111 6.70 10.46 1.53
N THR A 112 7.92 10.06 1.17
CA THR A 112 9.14 10.69 1.71
C THR A 112 9.18 12.18 1.38
N GLY A 113 8.84 12.57 0.15
CA GLY A 113 8.72 13.98 -0.23
C GLY A 113 7.70 14.75 0.61
N VAL A 114 6.52 14.18 0.85
CA VAL A 114 5.50 14.78 1.72
C VAL A 114 6.04 14.99 3.14
N ILE A 115 6.69 13.97 3.71
CA ILE A 115 7.25 14.03 5.07
C ILE A 115 8.33 15.13 5.16
N ILE A 116 9.24 15.20 4.20
CA ILE A 116 10.28 16.23 4.15
C ILE A 116 9.64 17.62 4.02
N GLY A 117 8.66 17.78 3.14
CA GLY A 117 7.95 19.05 2.97
C GLY A 117 7.27 19.55 4.24
N ILE A 118 6.72 18.63 5.05
CA ILE A 118 6.06 18.98 6.32
C ILE A 118 7.08 19.24 7.44
N ALA A 119 8.09 18.38 7.58
CA ALA A 119 8.95 18.36 8.76
C ALA A 119 10.16 19.30 8.65
N VAL A 120 10.69 19.50 7.44
CA VAL A 120 11.99 20.17 7.25
C VAL A 120 11.82 21.52 6.57
N LEU A 121 10.91 21.64 5.61
CA LEU A 121 10.77 22.83 4.79
C LEU A 121 9.64 23.73 5.29
N SER A 122 9.88 25.05 5.24
CA SER A 122 8.88 26.05 5.63
C SER A 122 8.56 26.98 4.46
N GLY A 123 7.40 27.64 4.52
CA GLY A 123 6.98 28.60 3.50
C GLY A 123 6.56 27.98 2.17
N PRO A 124 6.62 28.74 1.06
CA PRO A 124 6.14 28.29 -0.26
C PRO A 124 6.83 27.04 -0.79
N VAL A 125 8.14 26.88 -0.52
CA VAL A 125 8.92 25.72 -0.98
C VAL A 125 8.40 24.43 -0.34
N GLY A 126 8.06 24.44 0.96
CA GLY A 126 7.48 23.29 1.65
C GLY A 126 6.18 22.83 0.99
N TRP A 127 5.30 23.75 0.62
CA TRP A 127 4.03 23.44 -0.05
C TRP A 127 4.22 22.85 -1.44
N VAL A 128 5.20 23.33 -2.20
CA VAL A 128 5.53 22.75 -3.51
C VAL A 128 6.01 21.31 -3.35
N VAL A 129 6.91 21.05 -2.41
CA VAL A 129 7.45 19.70 -2.17
C VAL A 129 6.34 18.75 -1.69
N ILE A 130 5.44 19.20 -0.82
CA ILE A 130 4.26 18.42 -0.40
C ILE A 130 3.38 18.09 -1.62
N GLY A 131 3.08 19.06 -2.47
CA GLY A 131 2.25 18.88 -3.65
C GLY A 131 2.84 17.87 -4.64
N VAL A 132 4.11 18.00 -4.97
CA VAL A 132 4.84 17.06 -5.85
C VAL A 132 4.91 15.67 -5.22
N GLY A 133 5.22 15.59 -3.92
CA GLY A 133 5.26 14.33 -3.20
C GLY A 133 3.91 13.62 -3.18
N ALA A 134 2.81 14.35 -2.94
CA ALA A 134 1.47 13.79 -2.96
C ALA A 134 1.05 13.27 -4.34
N LEU A 135 1.36 14.00 -5.41
CA LEU A 135 1.11 13.55 -6.79
C LEU A 135 1.93 12.29 -7.12
N THR A 136 3.19 12.25 -6.72
CA THR A 136 4.07 11.10 -6.92
C THR A 136 3.54 9.89 -6.14
N ALA A 137 3.14 10.06 -4.88
CA ALA A 137 2.54 9.00 -4.08
C ALA A 137 1.23 8.49 -4.69
N GLY A 138 0.35 9.39 -5.15
CA GLY A 138 -0.89 9.04 -5.83
C GLY A 138 -0.65 8.22 -7.11
N THR A 139 0.33 8.60 -7.91
CA THR A 139 0.75 7.85 -9.10
C THR A 139 1.23 6.44 -8.71
N GLY A 140 2.08 6.34 -7.68
CA GLY A 140 2.55 5.05 -7.16
C GLY A 140 1.41 4.14 -6.69
N LEU A 141 0.41 4.70 -5.99
CA LEU A 141 -0.80 3.96 -5.59
C LEU A 141 -1.60 3.45 -6.79
N GLY A 142 -1.70 4.23 -7.87
CA GLY A 142 -2.34 3.79 -9.11
C GLY A 142 -1.67 2.56 -9.71
N PHE A 143 -0.35 2.53 -9.78
CA PHE A 143 0.42 1.36 -10.23
C PHE A 143 0.25 0.16 -9.30
N ILE A 144 0.27 0.38 -7.97
CA ILE A 144 0.06 -0.68 -6.98
C ILE A 144 -1.33 -1.29 -7.15
N GLY A 145 -2.38 -0.49 -7.25
CA GLY A 145 -3.75 -0.95 -7.47
C GLY A 145 -3.90 -1.77 -8.75
N SER A 146 -3.34 -1.28 -9.86
CA SER A 146 -3.34 -2.00 -11.13
C SER A 146 -2.53 -3.29 -11.05
N GLY A 147 -1.40 -3.31 -10.35
CA GLY A 147 -0.60 -4.50 -10.10
C GLY A 147 -1.39 -5.59 -9.37
N PHE A 148 -2.12 -5.24 -8.31
CA PHE A 148 -2.98 -6.17 -7.59
C PHE A 148 -4.15 -6.67 -8.43
N THR A 149 -4.75 -5.83 -9.28
CA THR A 149 -5.79 -6.26 -10.22
C THR A 149 -5.25 -7.33 -11.16
N HIS A 150 -4.08 -7.10 -11.78
CA HIS A 150 -3.48 -8.10 -12.66
C HIS A 150 -3.06 -9.38 -11.92
N ALA A 151 -2.62 -9.31 -10.68
CA ALA A 151 -2.35 -10.49 -9.87
C ALA A 151 -3.62 -11.31 -9.61
N THR A 152 -4.72 -10.65 -9.31
CA THR A 152 -6.04 -11.30 -9.14
C THR A 152 -6.53 -11.93 -10.43
N ASP A 153 -6.39 -11.24 -11.57
CA ASP A 153 -6.74 -11.77 -12.88
C ASP A 153 -5.92 -13.01 -13.21
N ALA A 154 -4.60 -13.00 -12.93
CA ALA A 154 -3.74 -14.16 -13.15
C ALA A 154 -4.22 -15.38 -12.36
N VAL A 155 -4.58 -15.20 -11.09
CA VAL A 155 -5.11 -16.29 -10.25
C VAL A 155 -6.44 -16.80 -10.78
N ASN A 156 -7.38 -15.91 -11.14
CA ASN A 156 -8.70 -16.27 -11.62
C ASN A 156 -8.62 -17.02 -12.96
N ILE A 157 -7.87 -16.49 -13.94
CA ILE A 157 -7.68 -17.12 -15.25
C ILE A 157 -7.08 -18.52 -15.11
N HIS A 158 -6.08 -18.68 -14.23
CA HIS A 158 -5.49 -19.98 -13.96
C HIS A 158 -6.50 -20.94 -13.33
N ASN A 159 -7.23 -20.50 -12.31
CA ASN A 159 -8.20 -21.31 -11.60
C ASN A 159 -9.37 -21.75 -12.49
N ASP A 160 -9.81 -20.90 -13.41
CA ASP A 160 -10.85 -21.23 -14.38
C ASP A 160 -10.35 -22.29 -15.36
N ALA A 161 -9.14 -22.13 -15.91
CA ALA A 161 -8.54 -23.09 -16.81
C ALA A 161 -8.39 -24.50 -16.18
N VAL A 162 -8.00 -24.56 -14.89
CA VAL A 162 -7.89 -25.83 -14.14
C VAL A 162 -9.27 -26.45 -13.88
N SER A 163 -10.30 -25.63 -13.67
CA SER A 163 -11.67 -26.11 -13.42
C SER A 163 -12.29 -26.75 -14.65
N ASP A 164 -12.01 -26.21 -15.84
CA ASP A 164 -12.52 -26.74 -17.11
C ASP A 164 -11.91 -28.09 -17.48
N ILE A 165 -10.69 -28.38 -16.98
CA ILE A 165 -9.98 -29.67 -17.24
C ILE A 165 -10.51 -30.79 -16.32
N SER A 166 -11.16 -30.46 -15.21
CA SER A 166 -11.71 -31.43 -14.26
C SER A 166 -13.07 -31.92 -14.80
N PRO A 167 -13.16 -33.06 -15.49
CA PRO A 167 -14.45 -33.60 -15.94
C PRO A 167 -15.32 -33.80 -14.72
N ALA A 168 -16.52 -33.23 -14.74
CA ALA A 168 -17.53 -33.55 -13.77
C ALA A 168 -17.59 -35.08 -13.64
N ARG A 169 -17.18 -35.62 -12.50
CA ARG A 169 -17.50 -37.01 -12.16
C ARG A 169 -19.01 -37.09 -12.08
N VAL A 170 -19.62 -37.45 -13.20
CA VAL A 170 -21.01 -37.86 -13.21
C VAL A 170 -21.05 -39.15 -12.41
N PRO A 171 -21.87 -39.26 -11.39
CA PRO A 171 -22.04 -40.44 -10.57
C PRO A 171 -22.65 -41.60 -11.35
#